data_36d513cd04fd8b8592e26f3346878eb8
#
_entry.id   36d513cd04fd8b8592e26f3346878eb8
#
_cell.length_a   1.000
_cell.length_b   1.000
_cell.length_c   1.000
_cell.angle_alpha   90.00
_cell.angle_beta   90.00
_cell.angle_gamma   90.00
#
_symmetry.space_group_name_H-M   'P 1'
#
loop_
_entity.id
_entity.type
_entity.pdbx_description
1 polymer ?
#
loop_
_entity_poly.entity_id
_entity_poly.type
_entity_poly.pdbx_seq_one_letter_code
_entity_poly.pdbx_strand_id
1 'polypeptide(L)'
;RLIVGILVVEDFIAVVMLTVLTGVATTGSAEIADVGLLVGKLAIFGLAALGFGALFAPRLLHLVSRTESDEALLITGLALCFGLALAGQQLGLSAAAGAFLIGAVLGDSPHSGEMARIMSPVRDMFAAIFFVSIGMLMDVSLLADYWIPSLVVAGVFIAGKIVADTAATLLAGYG
;
A
#
# COMPACT_ATOMS: atom_id res chain seq x y z
N ARG A 1 16.12 -8.73 4.11
CA ARG A 1 14.87 -8.97 4.85
C ARG A 1 14.49 -7.77 5.74
N LEU A 2 15.44 -7.16 6.48
CA LEU A 2 15.18 -5.99 7.32
C LEU A 2 14.70 -4.78 6.51
N ILE A 3 15.40 -4.43 5.42
CA ILE A 3 15.05 -3.31 4.55
C ILE A 3 13.63 -3.45 3.99
N VAL A 4 13.24 -4.66 3.60
CA VAL A 4 11.87 -4.93 3.13
C VAL A 4 10.85 -4.70 4.25
N GLY A 5 11.17 -5.12 5.49
CA GLY A 5 10.32 -4.86 6.66
C GLY A 5 10.16 -3.36 6.96
N ILE A 6 11.25 -2.59 6.86
CA ILE A 6 11.23 -1.12 7.05
C ILE A 6 10.34 -0.46 5.98
N LEU A 7 10.52 -0.83 4.70
CA LEU A 7 9.69 -0.32 3.60
C LEU A 7 8.21 -0.62 3.81
N VAL A 8 7.87 -1.84 4.23
CA VAL A 8 6.48 -2.24 4.50
C VAL A 8 5.86 -1.40 5.61
N VAL A 9 6.61 -1.15 6.70
CA VAL A 9 6.14 -0.30 7.81
C VAL A 9 6.00 1.15 7.37
N GLU A 10 6.94 1.67 6.58
CA GLU A 10 6.88 3.02 6.02
C GLU A 10 5.65 3.21 5.13
N ASP A 11 5.37 2.27 4.22
CA ASP A 11 4.20 2.29 3.36
C ASP A 11 2.89 2.24 4.17
N PHE A 12 2.86 1.43 5.23
CA PHE A 12 1.72 1.38 6.13
C PHE A 12 1.49 2.72 6.85
N ILE A 13 2.56 3.34 7.36
CA ILE A 13 2.48 4.66 8.00
C ILE A 13 2.02 5.71 6.97
N ALA A 14 2.52 5.68 5.73
CA ALA A 14 2.10 6.59 4.67
C ALA A 14 0.60 6.46 4.36
N VAL A 15 0.06 5.24 4.30
CA VAL A 15 -1.37 4.99 4.11
C VAL A 15 -2.20 5.53 5.28
N VAL A 16 -1.75 5.33 6.52
CA VAL A 16 -2.41 5.89 7.71
C VAL A 16 -2.40 7.42 7.68
N MET A 17 -1.23 8.03 7.39
CA MET A 17 -1.11 9.49 7.28
C MET A 17 -2.00 10.05 6.17
N LEU A 18 -2.02 9.42 4.99
CA LEU A 18 -2.86 9.86 3.89
C LEU A 18 -4.35 9.80 4.27
N THR A 19 -4.77 8.75 4.96
CA THR A 19 -6.16 8.58 5.43
C THR A 19 -6.53 9.67 6.43
N VAL A 20 -5.63 9.98 7.37
CA VAL A 20 -5.83 11.07 8.35
C VAL A 20 -5.87 12.43 7.68
N LEU A 21 -4.91 12.73 6.78
CA LEU A 21 -4.88 13.99 6.04
C LEU A 21 -6.12 14.19 5.18
N THR A 22 -6.58 13.15 4.51
CA THR A 22 -7.81 13.19 3.71
C THR A 22 -9.02 13.43 4.61
N GLY A 23 -9.10 12.78 5.77
CA GLY A 23 -10.13 13.02 6.77
C GLY A 23 -10.15 14.49 7.24
N VAL A 24 -9.01 15.04 7.62
CA VAL A 24 -8.87 16.46 8.03
C VAL A 24 -9.26 17.41 6.89
N ALA A 25 -8.83 17.12 5.67
CA ALA A 25 -9.15 17.96 4.50
C ALA A 25 -10.64 17.97 4.16
N THR A 26 -11.35 16.86 4.41
CA THR A 26 -12.79 16.74 4.09
C THR A 26 -13.71 17.24 5.21
N THR A 27 -13.30 17.11 6.48
CA THR A 27 -14.12 17.51 7.65
C THR A 27 -13.75 18.88 8.21
N GLY A 28 -12.61 19.46 7.81
CA GLY A 28 -12.15 20.78 8.25
C GLY A 28 -11.70 20.86 9.72
N SER A 29 -11.81 19.78 10.48
CA SER A 29 -11.36 19.68 11.87
C SER A 29 -10.80 18.28 12.15
N ALA A 30 -9.61 18.22 12.71
CA ALA A 30 -9.08 16.97 13.29
C ALA A 30 -9.57 16.86 14.72
N GLU A 31 -10.79 16.42 14.96
CA GLU A 31 -11.12 15.98 16.30
C GLU A 31 -10.34 14.69 16.61
N ILE A 32 -9.67 14.67 17.77
CA ILE A 32 -8.89 13.48 18.21
C ILE A 32 -9.77 12.22 18.21
N ALA A 33 -11.07 12.38 18.45
CA ALA A 33 -12.06 11.32 18.42
C ALA A 33 -12.22 10.71 17.01
N ASP A 34 -12.22 11.53 15.94
CA ASP A 34 -12.37 11.07 14.56
C ASP A 34 -11.11 10.32 14.09
N VAL A 35 -9.94 10.82 14.46
CA VAL A 35 -8.67 10.13 14.21
C VAL A 35 -8.61 8.79 14.94
N GLY A 36 -9.05 8.75 16.21
CA GLY A 36 -9.13 7.52 16.99
C GLY A 36 -10.09 6.49 16.35
N LEU A 37 -11.23 6.95 15.87
CA LEU A 37 -12.21 6.10 15.17
C LEU A 37 -11.64 5.55 13.85
N LEU A 38 -10.94 6.37 13.07
CA LEU A 38 -10.29 5.96 11.82
C LEU A 38 -9.20 4.92 12.05
N VAL A 39 -8.33 5.17 13.04
CA VAL A 39 -7.28 4.22 13.43
C VAL A 39 -7.90 2.92 13.95
N GLY A 40 -8.97 2.99 14.75
CA GLY A 40 -9.71 1.83 15.22
C GLY A 40 -10.33 1.01 14.08
N LYS A 41 -10.98 1.67 13.12
CA LYS A 41 -11.50 1.02 11.91
C LYS A 41 -10.40 0.35 11.10
N LEU A 42 -9.27 1.03 10.90
CA LEU A 42 -8.13 0.51 10.17
C LEU A 42 -7.53 -0.72 10.88
N ALA A 43 -7.41 -0.68 12.21
CA ALA A 43 -6.92 -1.81 13.00
C ALA A 43 -7.86 -3.01 12.92
N ILE A 44 -9.16 -2.81 13.08
CA ILE A 44 -10.18 -3.88 12.99
C ILE A 44 -10.20 -4.47 11.58
N PHE A 45 -10.21 -3.62 10.56
CA PHE A 45 -10.16 -4.06 9.16
C PHE A 45 -8.87 -4.82 8.86
N GLY A 46 -7.72 -4.32 9.35
CA GLY A 46 -6.42 -4.96 9.19
C GLY A 46 -6.39 -6.36 9.83
N LEU A 47 -6.86 -6.47 11.08
CA LEU A 47 -6.95 -7.77 11.77
C LEU A 47 -7.90 -8.73 11.07
N ALA A 48 -9.06 -8.25 10.62
CA ALA A 48 -10.04 -9.05 9.88
C ALA A 48 -9.47 -9.49 8.52
N ALA A 49 -8.82 -8.59 7.79
CA ALA A 49 -8.21 -8.86 6.49
C ALA A 49 -7.04 -9.85 6.60
N LEU A 50 -6.17 -9.67 7.61
CA LEU A 50 -5.07 -10.60 7.88
C LEU A 50 -5.60 -11.97 8.32
N GLY A 51 -6.57 -12.01 9.23
CA GLY A 51 -7.16 -13.26 9.70
C GLY A 51 -7.90 -14.02 8.59
N PHE A 52 -8.77 -13.32 7.85
CA PHE A 52 -9.47 -13.89 6.71
C PHE A 52 -8.49 -14.29 5.60
N GLY A 53 -7.58 -13.39 5.25
CA GLY A 53 -6.57 -13.63 4.23
C GLY A 53 -5.67 -14.81 4.55
N ALA A 54 -5.17 -14.92 5.78
CA ALA A 54 -4.33 -16.03 6.21
C ALA A 54 -5.06 -17.39 6.18
N LEU A 55 -6.37 -17.39 6.39
CA LEU A 55 -7.18 -18.63 6.38
C LEU A 55 -7.65 -19.01 4.97
N PHE A 56 -8.11 -18.03 4.18
CA PHE A 56 -8.77 -18.26 2.89
C PHE A 56 -7.84 -18.16 1.69
N ALA A 57 -6.93 -17.18 1.67
CA ALA A 57 -6.08 -16.97 0.51
C ALA A 57 -5.18 -18.18 0.20
N PRO A 58 -4.51 -18.85 1.16
CA PRO A 58 -3.71 -20.02 0.86
C PRO A 58 -4.55 -21.19 0.35
N ARG A 59 -5.76 -21.38 0.90
CA ARG A 59 -6.66 -22.44 0.45
C ARG A 59 -7.13 -22.22 -0.96
N LEU A 60 -7.53 -20.97 -1.27
CA LEU A 60 -8.00 -20.59 -2.60
C LEU A 60 -6.86 -20.70 -3.62
N LEU A 61 -5.68 -20.19 -3.30
CA LEU A 61 -4.51 -20.32 -4.16
C LEU A 61 -4.10 -21.78 -4.39
N HIS A 62 -4.11 -22.59 -3.35
CA HIS A 62 -3.81 -24.02 -3.49
C HIS A 62 -4.84 -24.75 -4.37
N LEU A 63 -6.12 -24.38 -4.29
CA LEU A 63 -7.16 -24.94 -5.16
C LEU A 63 -6.94 -24.55 -6.61
N VAL A 64 -6.61 -23.26 -6.85
CA VAL A 64 -6.39 -22.74 -8.19
C VAL A 64 -5.05 -23.20 -8.76
N SER A 65 -4.00 -23.30 -7.97
CA SER A 65 -2.69 -23.79 -8.45
C SER A 65 -2.73 -25.25 -8.95
N ARG A 66 -3.72 -26.03 -8.53
CA ARG A 66 -3.94 -27.39 -9.07
C ARG A 66 -4.36 -27.40 -10.54
N THR A 67 -4.85 -26.30 -11.08
CA THR A 67 -5.21 -26.18 -12.49
C THR A 67 -4.01 -25.95 -13.41
N GLU A 68 -2.81 -25.74 -12.84
CA GLU A 68 -1.56 -25.44 -13.57
C GLU A 68 -1.71 -24.28 -14.58
N SER A 69 -2.64 -23.33 -14.29
CA SER A 69 -2.93 -22.19 -15.17
C SER A 69 -2.46 -20.89 -14.51
N ASP A 70 -1.46 -20.25 -15.13
CA ASP A 70 -0.96 -18.92 -14.77
C ASP A 70 -2.08 -17.87 -14.79
N GLU A 71 -3.00 -17.97 -15.76
CA GLU A 71 -4.13 -17.06 -15.93
C GLU A 71 -5.14 -17.18 -14.76
N ALA A 72 -5.45 -18.40 -14.35
CA ALA A 72 -6.35 -18.63 -13.24
C ALA A 72 -5.77 -18.07 -11.93
N LEU A 73 -4.46 -18.24 -11.73
CA LEU A 73 -3.74 -17.75 -10.57
C LEU A 73 -3.70 -16.21 -10.59
N LEU A 74 -3.45 -15.59 -11.76
CA LEU A 74 -3.46 -14.14 -11.96
C LEU A 74 -4.83 -13.54 -11.63
N ILE A 75 -5.90 -14.09 -12.21
CA ILE A 75 -7.27 -13.61 -12.01
C ILE A 75 -7.64 -13.73 -10.53
N THR A 76 -7.28 -14.82 -9.87
CA THR A 76 -7.54 -15.02 -8.46
C THR A 76 -6.80 -13.99 -7.59
N GLY A 77 -5.53 -13.73 -7.87
CA GLY A 77 -4.75 -12.71 -7.17
C GLY A 77 -5.33 -11.31 -7.35
N LEU A 78 -5.72 -10.96 -8.57
CA LEU A 78 -6.37 -9.67 -8.87
C LEU A 78 -7.74 -9.57 -8.20
N ALA A 79 -8.55 -10.63 -8.22
CA ALA A 79 -9.86 -10.67 -7.57
C ALA A 79 -9.75 -10.47 -6.05
N LEU A 80 -8.76 -11.09 -5.41
CA LEU A 80 -8.48 -10.87 -3.99
C LEU A 80 -8.02 -9.45 -3.72
N CYS A 81 -7.12 -8.92 -4.56
CA CYS A 81 -6.60 -7.57 -4.44
C CYS A 81 -7.72 -6.52 -4.55
N PHE A 82 -8.48 -6.54 -5.63
CA PHE A 82 -9.58 -5.60 -5.85
C PHE A 82 -10.74 -5.82 -4.87
N GLY A 83 -11.03 -7.08 -4.52
CA GLY A 83 -12.08 -7.40 -3.55
C GLY A 83 -11.80 -6.77 -2.18
N LEU A 84 -10.56 -6.89 -1.68
CA LEU A 84 -10.20 -6.30 -0.39
C LEU A 84 -10.03 -4.77 -0.47
N ALA A 85 -9.57 -4.25 -1.61
CA ALA A 85 -9.53 -2.81 -1.88
C ALA A 85 -10.94 -2.19 -1.82
N LEU A 86 -11.91 -2.80 -2.48
CA LEU A 86 -13.32 -2.38 -2.45
C LEU A 86 -13.94 -2.50 -1.06
N ALA A 87 -13.67 -3.58 -0.34
CA ALA A 87 -14.14 -3.75 1.04
C ALA A 87 -13.59 -2.65 1.95
N GLY A 88 -12.30 -2.31 1.84
CA GLY A 88 -11.70 -1.19 2.56
C GLY A 88 -12.39 0.14 2.23
N GLN A 89 -12.61 0.40 0.96
CA GLN A 89 -13.25 1.63 0.50
C GLN A 89 -14.69 1.77 1.03
N GLN A 90 -15.47 0.68 1.07
CA GLN A 90 -16.83 0.70 1.64
C GLN A 90 -16.85 0.99 3.14
N LEU A 91 -15.78 0.70 3.85
CA LEU A 91 -15.62 1.02 5.27
C LEU A 91 -15.08 2.44 5.51
N GLY A 92 -14.89 3.23 4.44
CA GLY A 92 -14.34 4.58 4.51
C GLY A 92 -12.82 4.60 4.65
N LEU A 93 -12.15 3.49 4.35
CA LEU A 93 -10.70 3.37 4.31
C LEU A 93 -10.17 3.56 2.87
N SER A 94 -8.87 3.76 2.72
CA SER A 94 -8.27 3.83 1.39
C SER A 94 -8.27 2.46 0.71
N ALA A 95 -8.59 2.42 -0.60
CA ALA A 95 -8.50 1.22 -1.40
C ALA A 95 -7.06 0.62 -1.39
N ALA A 96 -6.05 1.50 -1.30
CA ALA A 96 -4.65 1.10 -1.20
C ALA A 96 -4.37 0.29 0.06
N ALA A 97 -5.01 0.64 1.21
CA ALA A 97 -4.86 -0.11 2.46
C ALA A 97 -5.36 -1.56 2.31
N GLY A 98 -6.52 -1.75 1.66
CA GLY A 98 -7.06 -3.09 1.40
C GLY A 98 -6.17 -3.92 0.46
N ALA A 99 -5.72 -3.32 -0.63
CA ALA A 99 -4.81 -3.96 -1.58
C ALA A 99 -3.47 -4.33 -0.93
N PHE A 100 -2.92 -3.46 -0.09
CA PHE A 100 -1.68 -3.70 0.65
C PHE A 100 -1.80 -4.90 1.60
N LEU A 101 -2.88 -4.96 2.39
CA LEU A 101 -3.10 -6.03 3.35
C LEU A 101 -3.17 -7.41 2.69
N ILE A 102 -3.91 -7.54 1.58
CA ILE A 102 -3.94 -8.81 0.87
C ILE A 102 -2.60 -9.13 0.20
N GLY A 103 -1.89 -8.11 -0.30
CA GLY A 103 -0.55 -8.29 -0.84
C GLY A 103 0.44 -8.84 0.20
N ALA A 104 0.37 -8.34 1.44
CA ALA A 104 1.18 -8.86 2.56
C ALA A 104 0.86 -10.33 2.85
N VAL A 105 -0.43 -10.69 2.88
CA VAL A 105 -0.86 -12.09 3.09
C VAL A 105 -0.40 -13.00 1.97
N LEU A 106 -0.53 -12.56 0.72
CA LEU A 106 -0.09 -13.33 -0.46
C LEU A 106 1.44 -13.47 -0.51
N GLY A 107 2.16 -12.45 -0.05
CA GLY A 107 3.62 -12.44 0.05
C GLY A 107 4.18 -13.48 1.02
N ASP A 108 3.43 -13.81 2.07
CA ASP A 108 3.78 -14.84 3.05
C ASP A 108 3.32 -16.26 2.63
N SER A 109 2.60 -16.39 1.52
CA SER A 109 2.09 -17.68 1.05
C SER A 109 3.19 -18.56 0.42
N PRO A 110 3.06 -19.89 0.42
CA PRO A 110 3.98 -20.78 -0.29
C PRO A 110 4.07 -20.52 -1.80
N HIS A 111 3.04 -19.91 -2.39
CA HIS A 111 2.94 -19.57 -3.81
C HIS A 111 3.41 -18.13 -4.12
N SER A 112 4.02 -17.44 -3.15
CA SER A 112 4.40 -16.02 -3.30
C SER A 112 5.36 -15.76 -4.46
N GLY A 113 6.32 -16.65 -4.70
CA GLY A 113 7.27 -16.51 -5.81
C GLY A 113 6.61 -16.61 -7.19
N GLU A 114 5.69 -17.56 -7.35
CA GLU A 114 4.93 -17.74 -8.57
C GLU A 114 3.96 -16.59 -8.80
N MET A 115 3.24 -16.20 -7.75
CA MET A 115 2.34 -15.03 -7.77
C MET A 115 3.10 -13.76 -8.14
N ALA A 116 4.26 -13.50 -7.54
CA ALA A 116 5.08 -12.32 -7.84
C ALA A 116 5.52 -12.30 -9.31
N ARG A 117 5.91 -13.45 -9.87
CA ARG A 117 6.29 -13.59 -11.29
C ARG A 117 5.14 -13.23 -12.22
N ILE A 118 3.95 -13.75 -11.95
CA ILE A 118 2.76 -13.58 -12.80
C ILE A 118 2.18 -12.16 -12.66
N MET A 119 2.18 -11.61 -11.44
CA MET A 119 1.63 -10.29 -11.16
C MET A 119 2.55 -9.13 -11.56
N SER A 120 3.87 -9.36 -11.69
CA SER A 120 4.83 -8.30 -11.98
C SER A 120 4.52 -7.52 -13.27
N PRO A 121 4.24 -8.15 -14.43
CA PRO A 121 3.91 -7.40 -15.65
C PRO A 121 2.64 -6.56 -15.51
N VAL A 122 1.65 -7.07 -14.78
CA VAL A 122 0.39 -6.35 -14.54
C VAL A 122 0.62 -5.14 -13.62
N ARG A 123 1.39 -5.32 -12.54
CA ARG A 123 1.81 -4.22 -11.67
C ARG A 123 2.54 -3.14 -12.47
N ASP A 124 3.49 -3.52 -13.32
CA ASP A 124 4.30 -2.57 -14.08
C ASP A 124 3.44 -1.79 -15.09
N MET A 125 2.47 -2.46 -15.72
CA MET A 125 1.49 -1.83 -16.60
C MET A 125 0.62 -0.81 -15.83
N PHE A 126 0.06 -1.19 -14.69
CA PHE A 126 -0.75 -0.28 -13.87
C PHE A 126 0.08 0.87 -13.30
N ALA A 127 1.33 0.62 -12.91
CA ALA A 127 2.24 1.67 -12.49
C ALA A 127 2.51 2.68 -13.60
N ALA A 128 2.75 2.22 -14.84
CA ALA A 128 2.93 3.10 -15.98
C ALA A 128 1.68 3.96 -16.25
N ILE A 129 0.49 3.36 -16.23
CA ILE A 129 -0.79 4.07 -16.40
C ILE A 129 -0.98 5.10 -15.28
N PHE A 130 -0.68 4.73 -14.04
CA PHE A 130 -0.77 5.63 -12.88
C PHE A 130 0.14 6.84 -13.05
N PHE A 131 1.42 6.65 -13.36
CA PHE A 131 2.36 7.76 -13.52
C PHE A 131 2.00 8.66 -14.71
N VAL A 132 1.55 8.10 -15.83
CA VAL A 132 1.05 8.90 -16.96
C VAL A 132 -0.17 9.70 -16.56
N SER A 133 -1.13 9.09 -15.86
CA SER A 133 -2.36 9.78 -15.41
C SER A 133 -2.04 10.92 -14.44
N ILE A 134 -1.15 10.71 -13.47
CA ILE A 134 -0.69 11.75 -12.55
C ILE A 134 0.04 12.86 -13.31
N GLY A 135 0.92 12.47 -14.25
CA GLY A 135 1.63 13.45 -15.09
C GLY A 135 0.71 14.34 -15.92
N MET A 136 -0.39 13.78 -16.45
CA MET A 136 -1.39 14.56 -17.18
C MET A 136 -2.24 15.49 -16.31
N LEU A 137 -2.37 15.18 -15.01
CA LEU A 137 -3.06 16.04 -14.05
C LEU A 137 -2.19 17.19 -13.55
N MET A 138 -0.87 17.15 -13.79
CA MET A 138 0.03 18.22 -13.37
C MET A 138 -0.13 19.44 -14.27
N ASP A 139 -0.43 20.57 -13.64
CA ASP A 139 -0.38 21.87 -14.30
C ASP A 139 1.07 22.39 -14.32
N VAL A 140 1.68 22.30 -15.51
CA VAL A 140 3.08 22.68 -15.72
C VAL A 140 3.30 24.17 -15.46
N SER A 141 2.26 25.02 -15.61
CA SER A 141 2.35 26.46 -15.33
C SER A 141 2.61 26.75 -13.85
N LEU A 142 2.00 25.96 -12.96
CA LEU A 142 2.21 26.07 -11.51
C LEU A 142 3.63 25.65 -11.10
N LEU A 143 4.29 24.82 -11.88
CA LEU A 143 5.66 24.38 -11.59
C LEU A 143 6.66 25.54 -11.63
N ALA A 144 6.42 26.52 -12.50
CA ALA A 144 7.24 27.74 -12.59
C ALA A 144 7.11 28.62 -11.33
N ASP A 145 5.90 28.66 -10.72
CA ASP A 145 5.63 29.48 -9.54
C ASP A 145 6.03 28.79 -8.23
N TYR A 146 5.93 27.46 -8.20
CA TYR A 146 6.15 26.64 -6.99
C TYR A 146 7.41 25.79 -7.02
N TRP A 147 8.38 26.09 -7.90
CA TRP A 147 9.59 25.25 -8.02
C TRP A 147 10.45 25.25 -6.75
N ILE A 148 10.56 26.41 -6.05
CA ILE A 148 11.32 26.49 -4.80
C ILE A 148 10.67 25.67 -3.68
N PRO A 149 9.37 25.85 -3.35
CA PRO A 149 8.68 24.98 -2.39
C PRO A 149 8.76 23.51 -2.75
N SER A 150 8.64 23.16 -4.02
CA SER A 150 8.73 21.77 -4.49
C SER A 150 10.11 21.16 -4.24
N LEU A 151 11.18 21.91 -4.52
CA LEU A 151 12.55 21.46 -4.23
C LEU A 151 12.81 21.33 -2.73
N VAL A 152 12.28 22.25 -1.92
CA VAL A 152 12.42 22.17 -0.45
C VAL A 152 11.72 20.94 0.08
N VAL A 153 10.48 20.69 -0.34
CA VAL A 153 9.71 19.51 0.08
C VAL A 153 10.42 18.21 -0.36
N ALA A 154 10.87 18.15 -1.61
CA ALA A 154 11.60 16.99 -2.13
C ALA A 154 12.92 16.77 -1.36
N GLY A 155 13.66 17.83 -1.09
CA GLY A 155 14.91 17.78 -0.33
C GLY A 155 14.71 17.29 1.11
N VAL A 156 13.70 17.82 1.80
CA VAL A 156 13.34 17.41 3.16
C VAL A 156 12.90 15.94 3.18
N PHE A 157 12.10 15.53 2.18
CA PHE A 157 11.63 14.15 2.08
C PHE A 157 12.79 13.18 1.85
N ILE A 158 13.68 13.47 0.90
CA ILE A 158 14.86 12.63 0.59
C ILE A 158 15.80 12.56 1.80
N ALA A 159 16.12 13.71 2.40
CA ALA A 159 17.00 13.76 3.56
C ALA A 159 16.38 13.01 4.76
N GLY A 160 15.08 13.21 5.01
CA GLY A 160 14.35 12.51 6.06
C GLY A 160 14.36 11.00 5.85
N LYS A 161 14.16 10.53 4.63
CA LYS A 161 14.22 9.11 4.28
C LYS A 161 15.60 8.53 4.52
N ILE A 162 16.65 9.18 4.03
CA ILE A 162 18.04 8.73 4.25
C ILE A 162 18.35 8.64 5.74
N VAL A 163 17.98 9.64 6.54
CA VAL A 163 18.21 9.64 7.97
C VAL A 163 17.40 8.54 8.67
N ALA A 164 16.13 8.38 8.32
CA ALA A 164 15.27 7.36 8.92
C ALA A 164 15.77 5.94 8.61
N ASP A 165 16.09 5.64 7.36
CA ASP A 165 16.58 4.33 6.94
C ASP A 165 17.95 4.03 7.57
N THR A 166 18.84 5.04 7.64
CA THR A 166 20.16 4.89 8.29
C THR A 166 20.00 4.64 9.78
N ALA A 167 19.16 5.44 10.46
CA ALA A 167 18.92 5.25 11.89
C ALA A 167 18.30 3.89 12.19
N ALA A 168 17.33 3.45 11.39
CA ALA A 168 16.70 2.15 11.55
C ALA A 168 17.68 0.98 11.36
N THR A 169 18.57 1.06 10.37
CA THR A 169 19.59 0.04 10.14
C THR A 169 20.63 0.00 11.26
N LEU A 170 21.06 1.16 11.77
CA LEU A 170 21.99 1.23 12.91
C LEU A 170 21.37 0.69 14.20
N LEU A 171 20.11 1.06 14.50
CA LEU A 171 19.38 0.56 15.68
C LEU A 171 19.12 -0.94 15.62
N ALA A 172 18.98 -1.49 14.41
CA ALA A 172 18.81 -2.93 14.19
C ALA A 172 20.15 -3.72 14.24
N GLY A 173 21.27 -3.06 14.51
CA GLY A 173 22.58 -3.70 14.65
C GLY A 173 23.26 -4.09 13.34
N TYR A 174 22.82 -3.51 12.22
CA TYR A 174 23.45 -3.67 10.92
C TYR A 174 24.31 -2.44 10.63
N GLY A 175 25.45 -2.35 11.29
CA GLY A 175 26.46 -1.32 11.05
C GLY A 175 27.78 -1.93 10.60
#